data_add5d091315176153f27e6f5095f168a
#
_entry.id   add5d091315176153f27e6f5095f168a
#
_cell.length_a   1.000
_cell.length_b   1.000
_cell.length_c   1.000
_cell.angle_alpha   90.00
_cell.angle_beta   90.00
_cell.angle_gamma   90.00
#
_symmetry.space_group_name_H-M   'P 1'
#
loop_
_entity.id
_entity.type
_entity.pdbx_description
1 polymer ?
#
loop_
_entity_poly.entity_id
_entity_poly.type
_entity_poly.pdbx_seq_one_letter_code
_entity_poly.pdbx_strand_id
1 'polypeptide(L)'
;YTLLPLSQSAENSCYKVNSTNPNEYFVLEYRKKEGKYEKNLILSGLLIYRINTTVSEGNRNGPPDEVYIYRPFGSLTENGFLDEAAYQTTSGAVMTDKTFPKPFLSDNSDGGLRIRNVIMEDDKLTFEIEDIPTGFENLFDDRKMQLKMVDNTLYVSSDENVESIVVTDISGKVLEQTKNTNQLSLKQFSQGIYIVSI
;
A
#
# COMPACT_ATOMS: atom_id res chain seq x y z
N TYR A 1 0.75 -10.50 -7.96
CA TYR A 1 2.14 -10.85 -7.61
C TYR A 1 2.24 -12.33 -7.28
N THR A 2 3.41 -12.92 -7.52
CA THR A 2 3.66 -14.33 -7.25
C THR A 2 4.98 -14.48 -6.49
N LEU A 3 4.95 -15.23 -5.39
CA LEU A 3 6.12 -15.61 -4.60
C LEU A 3 6.37 -17.11 -4.72
N LEU A 4 7.64 -17.48 -4.77
CA LEU A 4 8.11 -18.87 -4.66
C LEU A 4 8.73 -19.09 -3.26
N PRO A 5 8.64 -20.31 -2.70
CA PRO A 5 9.27 -20.57 -1.42
C PRO A 5 10.81 -20.52 -1.55
N LEU A 6 11.45 -19.99 -0.52
CA LEU A 6 12.92 -19.85 -0.48
C LEU A 6 13.66 -21.19 -0.67
N SER A 7 13.02 -22.29 -0.26
CA SER A 7 13.55 -23.65 -0.43
C SER A 7 13.71 -24.08 -1.89
N GLN A 8 12.95 -23.47 -2.82
CA GLN A 8 12.92 -23.83 -4.22
C GLN A 8 13.62 -22.84 -5.14
N SER A 9 13.60 -21.55 -4.79
CA SER A 9 14.19 -20.52 -5.63
C SER A 9 14.69 -19.33 -4.79
N ALA A 10 15.84 -18.79 -5.20
CA ALA A 10 16.30 -17.49 -4.72
C ALA A 10 15.65 -16.32 -5.47
N GLU A 11 15.03 -16.59 -6.63
CA GLU A 11 14.31 -15.58 -7.41
C GLU A 11 12.83 -15.58 -7.01
N ASN A 12 12.22 -14.39 -6.97
CA ASN A 12 10.82 -14.19 -6.58
C ASN A 12 10.47 -14.76 -5.20
N SER A 13 11.44 -14.81 -4.27
CA SER A 13 11.22 -15.28 -2.90
C SER A 13 10.69 -14.17 -2.00
N CYS A 14 10.91 -12.90 -2.33
CA CYS A 14 10.38 -11.74 -1.61
C CYS A 14 10.16 -10.53 -2.52
N TYR A 15 9.27 -9.63 -2.08
CA TYR A 15 9.07 -8.31 -2.66
C TYR A 15 9.31 -7.22 -1.61
N LYS A 16 9.97 -6.15 -2.03
CA LYS A 16 10.05 -4.90 -1.27
C LYS A 16 8.95 -3.97 -1.76
N VAL A 17 8.17 -3.42 -0.83
CA VAL A 17 7.12 -2.43 -1.08
C VAL A 17 7.44 -1.18 -0.26
N ASN A 18 7.51 -0.02 -0.92
CA ASN A 18 7.74 1.23 -0.22
C ASN A 18 6.54 1.58 0.66
N SER A 19 6.80 2.22 1.79
CA SER A 19 5.76 2.78 2.63
C SER A 19 5.56 4.28 2.36
N THR A 20 4.62 4.88 3.07
CA THR A 20 4.39 6.34 3.09
C THR A 20 5.56 7.10 3.75
N ASN A 21 6.43 6.42 4.50
CA ASN A 21 7.64 6.97 5.10
C ASN A 21 8.88 6.48 4.34
N PRO A 22 9.73 7.36 3.79
CA PRO A 22 10.91 6.95 3.02
C PRO A 22 11.96 6.16 3.83
N ASN A 23 11.92 6.24 5.15
CA ASN A 23 12.81 5.51 6.05
C ASN A 23 12.29 4.13 6.45
N GLU A 24 11.07 3.79 6.08
CA GLU A 24 10.46 2.50 6.38
C GLU A 24 9.92 1.86 5.11
N TYR A 25 9.96 0.54 5.03
CA TYR A 25 9.40 -0.21 3.91
C TYR A 25 8.90 -1.57 4.37
N PHE A 26 8.10 -2.21 3.53
CA PHE A 26 7.60 -3.55 3.76
C PHE A 26 8.41 -4.57 2.96
N VAL A 27 8.53 -5.76 3.51
CA VAL A 27 9.01 -6.96 2.82
C VAL A 27 7.93 -8.02 2.90
N LEU A 28 7.60 -8.60 1.76
CA LEU A 28 6.61 -9.66 1.60
C LEU A 28 7.35 -10.92 1.21
N GLU A 29 7.19 -12.01 1.98
CA GLU A 29 7.93 -13.26 1.80
C GLU A 29 6.99 -14.45 1.92
N TYR A 30 7.14 -15.44 1.04
CA TYR A 30 6.47 -16.72 1.18
C TYR A 30 7.34 -17.69 1.97
N ARG A 31 6.91 -18.04 3.17
CA ARG A 31 7.54 -19.08 3.98
C ARG A 31 6.72 -20.36 3.87
N LYS A 32 7.37 -21.44 3.48
CA LYS A 32 6.74 -22.76 3.32
C LYS A 32 7.37 -23.78 4.27
N LYS A 33 6.51 -24.48 5.01
CA LYS A 33 6.94 -25.50 5.98
C LYS A 33 7.51 -26.73 5.27
N GLU A 34 8.67 -26.56 4.66
CA GLU A 34 9.38 -27.66 3.95
C GLU A 34 10.90 -27.47 3.99
N GLY A 35 11.61 -28.42 3.40
CA GLY A 35 13.07 -28.35 3.24
C GLY A 35 13.83 -28.48 4.56
N LYS A 36 15.14 -28.18 4.48
CA LYS A 36 16.06 -28.38 5.61
C LYS A 36 15.85 -27.36 6.73
N TYR A 37 15.60 -26.11 6.39
CA TYR A 37 15.60 -24.99 7.33
C TYR A 37 14.21 -24.61 7.81
N GLU A 38 13.17 -24.82 6.99
CA GLU A 38 11.83 -24.33 7.25
C GLU A 38 10.82 -25.42 7.67
N LYS A 39 11.23 -26.69 7.65
CA LYS A 39 10.33 -27.81 8.02
C LYS A 39 9.69 -27.72 9.41
N ASN A 40 10.28 -26.94 10.31
CA ASN A 40 9.82 -26.78 11.68
C ASN A 40 8.99 -25.49 11.87
N LEU A 41 8.70 -24.73 10.82
CA LEU A 41 7.75 -23.61 10.90
C LEU A 41 6.39 -24.12 11.40
N ILE A 42 5.67 -23.29 12.12
CA ILE A 42 4.32 -23.62 12.60
C ILE A 42 3.35 -23.63 11.43
N LEU A 43 3.35 -22.56 10.63
CA LEU A 43 2.49 -22.37 9.47
C LEU A 43 3.29 -22.02 8.21
N SER A 44 2.75 -22.38 7.05
CA SER A 44 3.17 -21.81 5.76
C SER A 44 2.29 -20.63 5.45
N GLY A 45 2.82 -19.60 4.75
CA GLY A 45 2.01 -18.46 4.33
C GLY A 45 2.83 -17.22 3.98
N LEU A 46 2.12 -16.15 3.71
CA LEU A 46 2.71 -14.84 3.47
C LEU A 46 3.14 -14.21 4.79
N LEU A 47 4.42 -13.94 4.94
CA LEU A 47 4.94 -13.09 6.01
C LEU A 47 5.08 -11.65 5.50
N ILE A 48 4.70 -10.71 6.37
CA ILE A 48 4.76 -9.27 6.10
C ILE A 48 5.63 -8.65 7.17
N TYR A 49 6.74 -8.05 6.73
CA TYR A 49 7.68 -7.36 7.60
C TYR A 49 7.59 -5.86 7.38
N ARG A 50 7.83 -5.08 8.42
CA ARG A 50 8.21 -3.68 8.34
C ARG A 50 9.67 -3.56 8.70
N ILE A 51 10.45 -2.86 7.87
CA ILE A 51 11.85 -2.55 8.10
C ILE A 51 11.96 -1.05 8.34
N ASN A 52 12.59 -0.67 9.47
CA ASN A 52 12.90 0.72 9.79
C ASN A 52 14.41 0.94 9.66
N THR A 53 14.82 1.71 8.66
CA THR A 53 16.23 1.96 8.34
C THR A 53 16.90 2.98 9.26
N THR A 54 16.15 3.64 10.12
CA THR A 54 16.71 4.57 11.12
C THR A 54 17.17 3.88 12.39
N VAL A 55 16.79 2.62 12.56
CA VAL A 55 17.20 1.76 13.69
C VAL A 55 18.27 0.80 13.21
N SER A 56 19.25 0.53 14.05
CA SER A 56 20.34 -0.41 13.82
C SER A 56 20.46 -1.40 14.97
N GLU A 57 21.25 -2.45 14.78
CA GLU A 57 21.50 -3.51 15.76
C GLU A 57 20.29 -4.43 16.04
N GLY A 58 19.40 -4.56 15.07
CA GLY A 58 18.18 -5.35 15.21
C GLY A 58 17.21 -4.73 16.20
N ASN A 59 16.43 -5.57 16.89
CA ASN A 59 15.39 -5.11 17.82
C ASN A 59 15.92 -4.99 19.29
N ARG A 60 17.23 -4.98 19.49
CA ARG A 60 17.82 -5.02 20.84
C ARG A 60 17.38 -3.87 21.73
N ASN A 61 17.23 -2.69 21.16
CA ASN A 61 16.90 -1.45 21.85
C ASN A 61 15.47 -0.95 21.54
N GLY A 62 14.68 -1.77 20.83
CA GLY A 62 13.30 -1.39 20.47
C GLY A 62 12.36 -1.24 21.67
N PRO A 63 11.15 -0.73 21.49
CA PRO A 63 10.68 -0.04 20.31
C PRO A 63 11.28 1.37 20.11
N PRO A 64 11.37 1.90 18.87
CA PRO A 64 10.92 1.25 17.65
C PRO A 64 11.85 0.13 17.20
N ASP A 65 11.27 -0.94 16.67
CA ASP A 65 11.99 -2.09 16.16
C ASP A 65 12.56 -1.82 14.76
N GLU A 66 13.78 -2.30 14.50
CA GLU A 66 14.35 -2.33 13.14
C GLU A 66 13.54 -3.24 12.22
N VAL A 67 13.16 -4.41 12.73
CA VAL A 67 12.36 -5.40 12.00
C VAL A 67 11.12 -5.76 12.81
N TYR A 68 9.95 -5.51 12.25
CA TYR A 68 8.67 -5.90 12.82
C TYR A 68 7.95 -6.89 11.90
N ILE A 69 7.48 -8.01 12.45
CA ILE A 69 6.65 -9.00 11.72
C ILE A 69 5.19 -8.75 12.11
N TYR A 70 4.35 -8.42 11.11
CA TYR A 70 2.92 -8.25 11.36
C TYR A 70 2.28 -9.58 11.72
N ARG A 71 1.44 -9.58 12.75
CA ARG A 71 0.82 -10.75 13.33
C ARG A 71 -0.48 -10.41 14.04
N PRO A 72 -1.42 -11.37 14.19
CA PRO A 72 -2.66 -11.13 14.89
C PRO A 72 -2.42 -10.56 16.29
N PHE A 73 -3.23 -9.57 16.66
CA PHE A 73 -3.17 -8.85 17.95
C PHE A 73 -1.84 -8.14 18.25
N GLY A 74 -0.92 -8.04 17.26
CA GLY A 74 0.32 -7.30 17.37
C GLY A 74 0.10 -5.80 17.15
N SER A 75 0.81 -4.97 17.93
CA SER A 75 0.84 -3.52 17.81
C SER A 75 2.23 -3.00 18.19
N LEU A 76 2.40 -1.69 18.33
CA LEU A 76 3.65 -1.11 18.84
C LEU A 76 3.89 -1.45 20.33
N THR A 77 2.86 -1.80 21.08
CA THR A 77 2.93 -2.07 22.52
C THR A 77 2.59 -3.51 22.88
N GLU A 78 1.93 -4.23 21.98
CA GLU A 78 1.49 -5.60 22.23
C GLU A 78 2.23 -6.59 21.32
N ASN A 79 2.69 -7.68 21.89
CA ASN A 79 3.46 -8.68 21.14
C ASN A 79 2.60 -9.45 20.12
N GLY A 80 1.31 -9.66 20.39
CA GLY A 80 0.45 -10.48 19.54
C GLY A 80 0.91 -11.95 19.44
N PHE A 81 0.40 -12.66 18.44
CA PHE A 81 0.64 -14.09 18.24
C PHE A 81 1.60 -14.33 17.06
N LEU A 82 2.90 -14.39 17.36
CA LEU A 82 3.94 -14.57 16.33
C LEU A 82 3.79 -15.90 15.58
N ASP A 83 3.32 -16.93 16.24
CA ASP A 83 3.09 -18.24 15.66
C ASP A 83 2.01 -18.23 14.56
N GLU A 84 1.17 -17.22 14.54
CA GLU A 84 0.10 -17.00 13.58
C GLU A 84 0.43 -15.88 12.56
N ALA A 85 1.69 -15.45 12.47
CA ALA A 85 2.10 -14.35 11.60
C ALA A 85 2.01 -14.68 10.10
N ALA A 86 1.99 -15.96 9.73
CA ALA A 86 1.90 -16.39 8.34
C ALA A 86 0.44 -16.32 7.85
N TYR A 87 0.13 -15.32 7.02
CA TYR A 87 -1.19 -15.18 6.40
C TYR A 87 -1.40 -16.30 5.39
N GLN A 88 -2.45 -17.06 5.61
CA GLN A 88 -2.84 -18.21 4.78
C GLN A 88 -3.81 -17.77 3.67
N THR A 89 -4.24 -18.72 2.85
CA THR A 89 -5.23 -18.46 1.79
C THR A 89 -6.43 -17.73 2.37
N THR A 90 -6.66 -16.52 1.86
CA THR A 90 -7.70 -15.60 2.33
C THR A 90 -8.26 -14.84 1.14
N SER A 91 -9.55 -14.95 0.93
CA SER A 91 -10.29 -14.14 -0.03
C SER A 91 -10.59 -12.75 0.55
N GLY A 92 -10.39 -11.70 -0.23
CA GLY A 92 -10.62 -10.31 0.19
C GLY A 92 -9.44 -9.69 0.94
N ALA A 93 -9.72 -8.75 1.82
CA ALA A 93 -8.71 -7.96 2.53
C ALA A 93 -7.89 -8.81 3.50
N VAL A 94 -6.58 -8.77 3.38
CA VAL A 94 -5.61 -9.42 4.26
C VAL A 94 -4.93 -8.39 5.16
N MET A 95 -4.45 -7.28 4.57
CA MET A 95 -3.88 -6.16 5.28
C MET A 95 -4.30 -4.85 4.61
N THR A 96 -5.01 -4.02 5.34
CA THR A 96 -5.50 -2.71 4.89
C THR A 96 -5.58 -1.76 6.09
N ASP A 97 -5.97 -0.51 5.87
CA ASP A 97 -6.25 0.45 6.96
C ASP A 97 -7.40 0.04 7.89
N LYS A 98 -8.23 -0.93 7.45
CA LYS A 98 -9.40 -1.45 8.18
C LYS A 98 -9.17 -2.82 8.82
N THR A 99 -8.02 -3.46 8.56
CA THR A 99 -7.68 -4.76 9.19
C THR A 99 -7.01 -4.56 10.55
N PHE A 100 -6.93 -5.65 11.31
CA PHE A 100 -6.17 -5.70 12.56
C PHE A 100 -5.21 -6.91 12.53
N PRO A 101 -3.87 -6.68 12.48
CA PRO A 101 -3.25 -5.37 12.43
C PRO A 101 -3.47 -4.63 11.11
N LYS A 102 -3.52 -3.31 11.15
CA LYS A 102 -3.33 -2.44 9.98
C LYS A 102 -1.82 -2.34 9.66
N PRO A 103 -1.40 -1.89 8.47
CA PRO A 103 0.01 -1.73 8.12
C PRO A 103 0.61 -0.47 8.79
N PHE A 104 0.70 -0.45 10.13
CA PHE A 104 1.23 0.67 10.90
C PHE A 104 2.75 0.79 10.77
N LEU A 105 3.25 2.02 10.75
CA LEU A 105 4.67 2.35 10.84
C LEU A 105 5.14 2.47 12.30
N SER A 106 6.42 2.75 12.50
CA SER A 106 7.01 2.86 13.84
C SER A 106 6.44 4.02 14.67
N ASP A 107 5.85 5.03 14.02
CA ASP A 107 5.14 6.15 14.62
C ASP A 107 3.61 5.93 14.71
N ASN A 108 3.13 4.73 14.40
CA ASN A 108 1.72 4.34 14.34
C ASN A 108 0.92 4.97 13.18
N SER A 109 1.55 5.70 12.27
CA SER A 109 0.92 6.15 11.04
C SER A 109 0.60 4.97 10.11
N ASP A 110 -0.27 5.18 9.12
CA ASP A 110 -0.57 4.18 8.09
C ASP A 110 0.56 4.13 7.06
N GLY A 111 1.20 2.97 6.94
CA GLY A 111 2.28 2.74 5.99
C GLY A 111 1.84 2.60 4.53
N GLY A 112 0.55 2.54 4.28
CA GLY A 112 0.02 2.54 2.93
C GLY A 112 -0.03 1.17 2.24
N LEU A 113 0.38 0.08 2.88
CA LEU A 113 0.29 -1.25 2.29
C LEU A 113 -1.16 -1.76 2.26
N ARG A 114 -1.60 -2.28 1.12
CA ARG A 114 -2.92 -2.87 0.94
C ARG A 114 -2.78 -4.21 0.24
N ILE A 115 -3.04 -5.31 0.95
CA ILE A 115 -2.92 -6.68 0.43
C ILE A 115 -4.27 -7.36 0.46
N ARG A 116 -4.60 -8.03 -0.65
CA ARG A 116 -5.82 -8.83 -0.80
C ARG A 116 -5.53 -10.16 -1.48
N ASN A 117 -6.49 -11.06 -1.39
CA ASN A 117 -6.59 -12.30 -2.17
C ASN A 117 -5.29 -13.13 -2.13
N VAL A 118 -4.83 -13.46 -0.92
CA VAL A 118 -3.71 -14.39 -0.74
C VAL A 118 -4.17 -15.80 -1.08
N ILE A 119 -3.50 -16.45 -2.04
CA ILE A 119 -3.81 -17.80 -2.48
C ILE A 119 -2.52 -18.61 -2.47
N MET A 120 -2.53 -19.74 -1.77
CA MET A 120 -1.46 -20.72 -1.81
C MET A 120 -1.92 -21.90 -2.66
N GLU A 121 -1.19 -22.16 -3.75
CA GLU A 121 -1.42 -23.30 -4.65
C GLU A 121 -0.09 -23.97 -4.95
N ASP A 122 -0.01 -25.27 -4.72
CA ASP A 122 1.20 -26.06 -4.95
C ASP A 122 2.45 -25.42 -4.31
N ASP A 123 3.37 -24.95 -5.16
CA ASP A 123 4.66 -24.40 -4.75
C ASP A 123 4.74 -22.88 -4.93
N LYS A 124 3.62 -22.19 -5.03
CA LYS A 124 3.57 -20.73 -5.17
C LYS A 124 2.52 -20.12 -4.25
N LEU A 125 2.76 -18.87 -3.92
CA LEU A 125 1.79 -18.01 -3.25
C LEU A 125 1.54 -16.79 -4.13
N THR A 126 0.27 -16.53 -4.42
CA THR A 126 -0.16 -15.33 -5.16
C THR A 126 -0.90 -14.37 -4.25
N PHE A 127 -0.82 -13.09 -4.52
CA PHE A 127 -1.53 -12.04 -3.81
C PHE A 127 -1.66 -10.79 -4.69
N GLU A 128 -2.57 -9.91 -4.30
CA GLU A 128 -2.79 -8.62 -4.93
C GLU A 128 -2.32 -7.49 -3.99
N ILE A 129 -1.66 -6.48 -4.55
CA ILE A 129 -1.41 -5.21 -3.88
C ILE A 129 -2.34 -4.19 -4.53
N GLU A 130 -3.19 -3.56 -3.73
CA GLU A 130 -3.94 -2.40 -4.17
C GLU A 130 -3.01 -1.21 -4.21
N ASP A 131 -2.88 -0.60 -5.37
CA ASP A 131 -2.26 0.72 -5.46
C ASP A 131 -3.13 1.69 -4.67
N ILE A 132 -2.56 2.29 -3.63
CA ILE A 132 -3.18 3.49 -3.07
C ILE A 132 -2.91 4.55 -4.11
N PRO A 133 -3.94 5.14 -4.71
CA PRO A 133 -3.73 6.29 -5.55
C PRO A 133 -3.03 7.34 -4.68
N THR A 134 -1.75 7.58 -4.93
CA THR A 134 -1.02 8.71 -4.34
C THR A 134 -1.57 9.98 -4.99
N GLY A 135 -2.62 10.50 -4.42
CA GLY A 135 -3.35 11.66 -4.88
C GLY A 135 -4.63 11.31 -5.65
N PHE A 136 -5.74 11.53 -4.99
CA PHE A 136 -7.14 11.32 -5.40
C PHE A 136 -7.61 9.87 -5.30
N GLU A 137 -8.27 9.54 -4.19
CA GLU A 137 -9.27 8.47 -4.20
C GLU A 137 -10.23 8.78 -5.34
N ASN A 138 -10.44 7.83 -6.24
CA ASN A 138 -11.59 7.86 -7.11
C ASN A 138 -12.85 7.71 -6.23
N LEU A 139 -13.32 8.82 -5.68
CA LEU A 139 -14.63 8.92 -5.03
C LEU A 139 -15.78 8.69 -6.04
N PHE A 140 -15.45 8.25 -7.27
CA PHE A 140 -16.34 8.21 -8.42
C PHE A 140 -16.38 6.84 -9.09
N ASP A 141 -16.36 5.75 -8.33
CA ASP A 141 -16.44 4.39 -8.90
C ASP A 141 -17.78 4.09 -9.59
N ASP A 142 -18.78 4.95 -9.44
CA ASP A 142 -20.08 4.88 -10.14
C ASP A 142 -20.29 5.98 -11.20
N ARG A 143 -19.31 6.84 -11.45
CA ARG A 143 -19.44 7.87 -12.49
C ARG A 143 -18.40 7.61 -13.59
N LYS A 144 -18.87 7.58 -14.82
CA LYS A 144 -18.12 7.43 -16.07
C LYS A 144 -17.11 8.57 -16.33
N MET A 145 -16.44 9.07 -15.28
CA MET A 145 -15.49 10.18 -15.32
C MET A 145 -14.10 9.72 -14.85
N GLN A 146 -13.08 10.02 -15.65
CA GLN A 146 -11.68 9.74 -15.33
C GLN A 146 -10.87 11.02 -15.38
N LEU A 147 -9.94 11.16 -14.41
CA LEU A 147 -9.00 12.26 -14.35
C LEU A 147 -7.58 11.74 -14.62
N LYS A 148 -6.84 12.44 -15.46
CA LYS A 148 -5.45 12.11 -15.78
C LYS A 148 -4.58 13.37 -15.78
N MET A 149 -3.43 13.29 -15.14
CA MET A 149 -2.41 14.35 -15.20
C MET A 149 -1.30 13.95 -16.17
N VAL A 150 -0.99 14.83 -17.14
CA VAL A 150 0.14 14.69 -18.05
C VAL A 150 0.78 16.07 -18.23
N ASP A 151 2.08 16.19 -18.01
CA ASP A 151 2.87 17.42 -18.20
C ASP A 151 2.23 18.69 -17.59
N ASN A 152 1.77 18.61 -16.34
CA ASN A 152 1.06 19.66 -15.62
C ASN A 152 -0.24 20.10 -16.30
N THR A 153 -0.87 19.21 -17.08
CA THR A 153 -2.19 19.42 -17.65
C THR A 153 -3.14 18.35 -17.08
N LEU A 154 -4.24 18.80 -16.52
CA LEU A 154 -5.33 17.93 -16.08
C LEU A 154 -6.23 17.63 -17.28
N TYR A 155 -6.47 16.36 -17.53
CA TYR A 155 -7.41 15.85 -18.51
C TYR A 155 -8.59 15.20 -17.81
N VAL A 156 -9.79 15.52 -18.24
CA VAL A 156 -11.06 14.95 -17.80
C VAL A 156 -11.63 14.10 -18.93
N SER A 157 -11.83 12.82 -18.70
CA SER A 157 -12.55 11.93 -19.61
C SER A 157 -13.89 11.58 -18.98
N SER A 158 -14.99 11.87 -19.66
CA SER A 158 -16.35 11.62 -19.21
C SER A 158 -17.24 11.24 -20.39
N ASP A 159 -18.24 10.38 -20.14
CA ASP A 159 -19.30 10.09 -21.10
C ASP A 159 -20.31 11.27 -21.24
N GLU A 160 -20.29 12.20 -20.30
CA GLU A 160 -21.08 13.43 -20.31
C GLU A 160 -20.22 14.64 -20.68
N ASN A 161 -20.84 15.68 -21.19
CA ASN A 161 -20.13 16.92 -21.52
C ASN A 161 -19.62 17.61 -20.22
N VAL A 162 -18.32 17.95 -20.21
CA VAL A 162 -17.72 18.74 -19.14
C VAL A 162 -18.10 20.20 -19.33
N GLU A 163 -18.98 20.72 -18.48
CA GLU A 163 -19.44 22.12 -18.57
C GLU A 163 -18.37 23.09 -18.10
N SER A 164 -17.68 22.77 -17.01
CA SER A 164 -16.58 23.57 -16.48
C SER A 164 -15.61 22.77 -15.62
N ILE A 165 -14.37 23.26 -15.56
CA ILE A 165 -13.37 22.80 -14.60
C ILE A 165 -12.97 24.02 -13.78
N VAL A 166 -13.13 23.94 -12.46
CA VAL A 166 -12.80 25.02 -11.52
C VAL A 166 -11.70 24.54 -10.58
N VAL A 167 -10.64 25.33 -10.42
CA VAL A 167 -9.59 25.07 -9.43
C VAL A 167 -9.68 26.11 -8.34
N THR A 168 -9.74 25.66 -7.10
CA THR A 168 -9.72 26.52 -5.91
C THR A 168 -8.56 26.16 -5.00
N ASP A 169 -8.11 27.11 -4.20
CA ASP A 169 -7.24 26.82 -3.07
C ASP A 169 -8.02 26.21 -1.90
N ILE A 170 -7.31 25.81 -0.85
CA ILE A 170 -7.91 25.21 0.35
C ILE A 170 -8.85 26.16 1.12
N SER A 171 -8.82 27.47 0.83
CA SER A 171 -9.74 28.47 1.41
C SER A 171 -11.03 28.61 0.60
N GLY A 172 -11.13 27.93 -0.55
CA GLY A 172 -12.26 28.02 -1.46
C GLY A 172 -12.16 29.19 -2.47
N LYS A 173 -11.03 29.91 -2.51
CA LYS A 173 -10.80 30.95 -3.51
C LYS A 173 -10.59 30.35 -4.87
N VAL A 174 -11.36 30.74 -5.87
CA VAL A 174 -11.19 30.34 -7.26
C VAL A 174 -9.88 30.89 -7.81
N LEU A 175 -9.03 30.03 -8.31
CA LEU A 175 -7.73 30.35 -8.90
C LEU A 175 -7.78 30.28 -10.44
N GLU A 176 -8.55 29.33 -10.98
CA GLU A 176 -8.70 29.15 -12.42
C GLU A 176 -10.06 28.51 -12.71
N GLN A 177 -10.66 28.85 -13.83
CA GLN A 177 -11.90 28.26 -14.34
C GLN A 177 -11.87 28.17 -15.86
N THR A 178 -12.21 27.03 -16.38
CA THR A 178 -12.42 26.81 -17.82
C THR A 178 -13.86 26.34 -18.06
N LYS A 179 -14.39 26.59 -19.25
CA LYS A 179 -15.74 26.16 -19.65
C LYS A 179 -15.69 25.42 -20.97
N ASN A 180 -16.56 24.43 -21.12
CA ASN A 180 -16.71 23.63 -22.35
C ASN A 180 -15.36 23.04 -22.85
N THR A 181 -14.54 22.57 -21.92
CA THR A 181 -13.27 21.92 -22.19
C THR A 181 -13.04 20.77 -21.23
N ASN A 182 -12.37 19.75 -21.68
CA ASN A 182 -12.01 18.58 -20.90
C ASN A 182 -10.53 18.59 -20.46
N GLN A 183 -9.88 19.75 -20.55
CA GLN A 183 -8.49 19.90 -20.10
C GLN A 183 -8.23 21.26 -19.47
N LEU A 184 -7.33 21.27 -18.49
CA LEU A 184 -6.88 22.48 -17.79
C LEU A 184 -5.37 22.43 -17.57
N SER A 185 -4.65 23.49 -17.99
CA SER A 185 -3.21 23.61 -17.70
C SER A 185 -2.99 24.12 -16.28
N LEU A 186 -2.15 23.41 -15.54
CA LEU A 186 -1.76 23.76 -14.17
C LEU A 186 -0.31 24.29 -14.09
N LYS A 187 0.29 24.65 -15.22
CA LYS A 187 1.70 25.11 -15.29
C LYS A 187 1.97 26.39 -14.48
N GLN A 188 0.97 27.23 -14.29
CA GLN A 188 1.06 28.47 -13.52
C GLN A 188 0.94 28.26 -12.00
N PHE A 189 0.56 27.06 -11.55
CA PHE A 189 0.38 26.78 -10.13
C PHE A 189 1.70 26.29 -9.51
N SER A 190 2.01 26.82 -8.33
CA SER A 190 3.11 26.30 -7.51
C SER A 190 2.74 24.92 -6.93
N GLN A 191 3.74 24.23 -6.41
CA GLN A 191 3.48 22.98 -5.68
C GLN A 191 2.57 23.25 -4.46
N GLY A 192 1.46 22.52 -4.34
CA GLY A 192 0.46 22.76 -3.28
C GLY A 192 -0.73 21.82 -3.39
N ILE A 193 -1.70 22.03 -2.50
CA ILE A 193 -2.99 21.32 -2.48
C ILE A 193 -4.04 22.24 -3.08
N TYR A 194 -4.77 21.72 -4.04
CA TYR A 194 -5.85 22.42 -4.75
C TYR A 194 -7.09 21.55 -4.80
N ILE A 195 -8.27 22.17 -4.84
CA ILE A 195 -9.55 21.48 -5.02
C ILE A 195 -9.97 21.70 -6.48
N VAL A 196 -10.32 20.62 -7.16
CA VAL A 196 -10.84 20.64 -8.53
C VAL A 196 -12.30 20.24 -8.49
N SER A 197 -13.17 21.07 -9.07
CA SER A 197 -14.60 20.82 -9.26
C SER A 197 -14.90 20.75 -10.75
N ILE A 198 -15.75 19.83 -11.16
CA ILE A 198 -16.10 19.55 -12.56
C ILE A 198 -17.62 19.50 -12.68
#